data_09b8f8fc1dc67598b5abd34b9f3567ec
#
_entry.id   09b8f8fc1dc67598b5abd34b9f3567ec
#
_cell.length_a   1.000
_cell.length_b   1.000
_cell.length_c   1.000
_cell.angle_alpha   90.00
_cell.angle_beta   90.00
_cell.angle_gamma   90.00
#
_symmetry.space_group_name_H-M   'P 1'
#
loop_
_entity.id
_entity.type
_entity.pdbx_description
1 polymer ?
#
loop_
_entity_poly.entity_id
_entity_poly.type
_entity_poly.pdbx_seq_one_letter_code
_entity_poly.pdbx_strand_id
1 'polypeptide(L)'
;MNNISAILGPTNTGKTFFAIKKMLKCNNGVIGFPLRLLARENYEYTKRIVGESKVALITGEEKIIPKEAKYFFCTVESIPKNYSFDYVGIDEIQLASDFERGYVFTDKLLNILGNKETVFMGSISAEKILKKIYPDIKILKKKRLSNLTYSGYKNIARLPKRSA
;
A
#
# COMPACT_ATOMS: atom_id res chain seq x y z
N MET A 1 -4.84 -13.67 -17.51
CA MET A 1 -5.88 -12.88 -16.82
C MET A 1 -5.26 -12.20 -15.61
N ASN A 2 -5.41 -10.89 -15.50
CA ASN A 2 -4.97 -10.13 -14.34
C ASN A 2 -5.81 -10.50 -13.10
N ASN A 3 -5.16 -10.92 -12.01
CA ASN A 3 -5.85 -11.28 -10.77
C ASN A 3 -6.01 -10.04 -9.90
N ILE A 4 -7.22 -9.47 -9.86
CA ILE A 4 -7.52 -8.30 -9.03
C ILE A 4 -8.10 -8.77 -7.70
N SER A 5 -7.50 -8.32 -6.61
CA SER A 5 -7.92 -8.67 -5.25
C SER A 5 -7.79 -7.50 -4.29
N ALA A 6 -8.47 -7.57 -3.16
CA ALA A 6 -8.34 -6.59 -2.10
C ALA A 6 -8.07 -7.26 -0.74
N ILE A 7 -7.29 -6.57 0.09
CA ILE A 7 -7.03 -6.94 1.48
C ILE A 7 -7.55 -5.81 2.36
N LEU A 8 -8.68 -6.05 2.99
CA LEU A 8 -9.37 -5.03 3.78
C LEU A 8 -9.36 -5.37 5.28
N GLY A 9 -9.24 -4.34 6.08
CA GLY A 9 -9.25 -4.47 7.54
C GLY A 9 -8.75 -3.21 8.24
N PRO A 10 -8.85 -3.13 9.57
CA PRO A 10 -8.38 -1.99 10.33
C PRO A 10 -6.84 -1.85 10.23
N THR A 11 -6.30 -0.82 10.85
CA THR A 11 -4.85 -0.65 11.02
C THR A 11 -4.25 -1.81 11.81
N ASN A 12 -2.95 -2.05 11.65
CA ASN A 12 -2.21 -3.12 12.34
C ASN A 12 -2.78 -4.54 12.11
N THR A 13 -2.99 -4.88 10.85
CA THR A 13 -3.44 -6.21 10.41
C THR A 13 -2.44 -6.92 9.50
N GLY A 14 -1.29 -6.27 9.23
CA GLY A 14 -0.23 -6.81 8.37
C GLY A 14 -0.59 -6.83 6.88
N LYS A 15 -1.52 -5.98 6.41
CA LYS A 15 -1.92 -5.85 4.99
C LYS A 15 -0.71 -5.56 4.10
N THR A 16 0.00 -4.49 4.41
CA THR A 16 1.16 -4.02 3.64
C THR A 16 2.27 -5.07 3.59
N PHE A 17 2.58 -5.70 4.71
CA PHE A 17 3.54 -6.79 4.78
C PHE A 17 3.16 -7.98 3.90
N PHE A 18 1.88 -8.36 3.91
CA PHE A 18 1.37 -9.43 3.05
C PHE A 18 1.47 -9.06 1.56
N ALA A 19 1.16 -7.81 1.21
CA ALA A 19 1.28 -7.31 -0.15
C ALA A 19 2.74 -7.30 -0.64
N ILE A 20 3.68 -6.86 0.19
CA ILE A 20 5.11 -6.91 -0.12
C ILE A 20 5.56 -8.35 -0.37
N LYS A 21 5.18 -9.30 0.50
CA LYS A 21 5.51 -10.72 0.29
C LYS A 21 4.97 -11.28 -1.03
N LYS A 22 3.78 -10.84 -1.45
CA LYS A 22 3.23 -11.21 -2.77
C LYS A 22 4.02 -10.59 -3.91
N MET A 23 4.33 -9.30 -3.83
CA MET A 23 5.13 -8.59 -4.82
C MET A 23 6.50 -9.25 -5.03
N LEU A 24 7.18 -9.67 -3.97
CA LEU A 24 8.50 -10.30 -4.03
C LEU A 24 8.50 -11.68 -4.69
N LYS A 25 7.33 -12.29 -4.94
CA LYS A 25 7.19 -13.52 -5.73
C LYS A 25 7.03 -13.25 -7.24
N CYS A 26 6.84 -11.99 -7.63
CA CYS A 26 6.76 -11.57 -9.02
C CYS A 26 8.12 -11.11 -9.53
N ASN A 27 8.31 -11.04 -10.85
CA ASN A 27 9.58 -10.58 -11.45
C ASN A 27 9.85 -9.12 -11.14
N ASN A 28 8.80 -8.29 -11.11
CA ASN A 28 8.85 -6.88 -10.74
C ASN A 28 7.50 -6.46 -10.14
N GLY A 29 7.49 -5.30 -9.49
CA GLY A 29 6.24 -4.76 -8.96
C GLY A 29 6.39 -3.37 -8.37
N VAL A 30 5.25 -2.75 -8.11
CA VAL A 30 5.15 -1.44 -7.47
C VAL A 30 4.10 -1.45 -6.36
N ILE A 31 4.37 -0.73 -5.28
CA ILE A 31 3.36 -0.43 -4.27
C ILE A 31 3.31 1.09 -4.08
N GLY A 32 2.11 1.64 -4.25
CA GLY A 32 1.79 3.04 -3.99
C GLY A 32 1.25 3.26 -2.58
N PHE A 33 1.81 4.22 -1.88
CA PHE A 33 1.48 4.60 -0.51
C PHE A 33 0.84 6.00 -0.45
N PRO A 34 -0.03 6.29 0.51
CA PRO A 34 -0.63 7.62 0.67
C PRO A 34 0.37 8.67 1.16
N LEU A 35 1.43 8.24 1.83
CA LEU A 35 2.42 9.09 2.47
C LEU A 35 3.84 8.67 2.08
N ARG A 36 4.71 9.67 1.85
CA ARG A 36 6.13 9.46 1.55
C ARG A 36 6.88 8.69 2.64
N LEU A 37 6.55 8.94 3.91
CA LEU A 37 7.17 8.24 5.04
C LEU A 37 6.89 6.74 4.99
N LEU A 38 5.66 6.32 4.66
CA LEU A 38 5.31 4.92 4.49
C LEU A 38 6.03 4.28 3.30
N ALA A 39 6.14 5.00 2.18
CA ALA A 39 6.92 4.53 1.04
C ALA A 39 8.38 4.31 1.42
N ARG A 40 9.01 5.26 2.13
CA ARG A 40 10.39 5.19 2.60
C ARG A 40 10.61 4.04 3.59
N GLU A 41 9.75 3.89 4.57
CA GLU A 41 9.84 2.84 5.59
C GLU A 41 9.80 1.44 4.95
N ASN A 42 8.87 1.21 4.02
CA ASN A 42 8.73 -0.07 3.32
C ASN A 42 9.86 -0.31 2.29
N TYR A 43 10.40 0.74 1.67
CA TYR A 43 11.60 0.69 0.86
C TYR A 43 12.79 0.21 1.70
N GLU A 44 13.07 0.83 2.85
CA GLU A 44 14.19 0.44 3.73
C GLU A 44 14.01 -0.99 4.27
N TYR A 45 12.80 -1.37 4.61
CA TYR A 45 12.50 -2.74 5.01
C TYR A 45 12.83 -3.75 3.91
N THR A 46 12.36 -3.49 2.68
CA THR A 46 12.54 -4.42 1.55
C THR A 46 13.98 -4.44 1.05
N LYS A 47 14.68 -3.31 1.08
CA LYS A 47 16.11 -3.20 0.77
C LYS A 47 16.95 -4.15 1.60
N ARG A 48 16.64 -4.34 2.87
CA ARG A 48 17.33 -5.30 3.77
C ARG A 48 17.10 -6.76 3.37
N ILE A 49 16.01 -7.05 2.67
CA ILE A 49 15.63 -8.43 2.28
C ILE A 49 16.22 -8.82 0.94
N VAL A 50 16.12 -7.95 -0.06
CA VAL A 50 16.45 -8.30 -1.45
C VAL A 50 17.69 -7.59 -2.00
N GLY A 51 18.28 -6.70 -1.24
CA GLY A 51 19.45 -5.89 -1.63
C GLY A 51 19.07 -4.54 -2.25
N GLU A 52 19.95 -3.56 -2.08
CA GLU A 52 19.74 -2.17 -2.49
C GLU A 52 19.58 -1.99 -4.00
N SER A 53 20.34 -2.76 -4.81
CA SER A 53 20.28 -2.66 -6.26
C SER A 53 18.94 -3.03 -6.88
N LYS A 54 18.08 -3.75 -6.14
CA LYS A 54 16.77 -4.24 -6.64
C LYS A 54 15.57 -3.40 -6.24
N VAL A 55 15.76 -2.40 -5.39
CA VAL A 55 14.64 -1.63 -4.82
C VAL A 55 14.75 -0.17 -5.20
N ALA A 56 13.65 0.41 -5.65
CA ALA A 56 13.53 1.82 -5.99
C ALA A 56 12.57 2.55 -5.04
N LEU A 57 12.85 3.82 -4.77
CA LEU A 57 11.98 4.74 -4.06
C LEU A 57 11.67 5.94 -4.95
N ILE A 58 10.39 6.25 -5.13
CA ILE A 58 9.95 7.43 -5.89
C ILE A 58 8.85 8.15 -5.12
N THR A 59 9.18 9.34 -4.67
CA THR A 59 8.24 10.26 -4.01
C THR A 59 8.34 11.64 -4.65
N GLY A 60 7.53 12.60 -4.22
CA GLY A 60 7.64 13.97 -4.69
C GLY A 60 8.98 14.65 -4.36
N GLU A 61 9.71 14.14 -3.37
CA GLU A 61 10.97 14.74 -2.88
C GLU A 61 12.19 13.86 -3.14
N GLU A 62 12.01 12.53 -3.27
CA GLU A 62 13.12 11.58 -3.41
C GLU A 62 12.92 10.69 -4.63
N LYS A 63 14.01 10.47 -5.36
CA LYS A 63 14.03 9.55 -6.49
C LYS A 63 15.30 8.72 -6.46
N ILE A 64 15.20 7.48 -6.00
CA ILE A 64 16.27 6.50 -5.94
C ILE A 64 15.88 5.34 -6.85
N ILE A 65 16.54 5.21 -8.00
CA ILE A 65 16.24 4.17 -8.99
C ILE A 65 17.55 3.51 -9.44
N PRO A 66 17.97 2.43 -8.78
CA PRO A 66 19.09 1.62 -9.25
C PRO A 66 18.82 1.04 -10.64
N LYS A 67 19.88 0.78 -11.43
CA LYS A 67 19.76 0.20 -12.78
C LYS A 67 19.05 -1.16 -12.81
N GLU A 68 19.21 -1.95 -11.75
CA GLU A 68 18.60 -3.27 -11.60
C GLU A 68 17.31 -3.27 -10.79
N ALA A 69 16.70 -2.09 -10.57
CA ALA A 69 15.50 -1.99 -9.76
C ALA A 69 14.35 -2.82 -10.33
N LYS A 70 13.77 -3.65 -9.49
CA LYS A 70 12.61 -4.51 -9.78
C LYS A 70 11.40 -4.15 -8.94
N TYR A 71 11.61 -3.70 -7.71
CA TYR A 71 10.55 -3.43 -6.75
C TYR A 71 10.51 -1.96 -6.39
N PHE A 72 9.38 -1.33 -6.69
CA PHE A 72 9.22 0.12 -6.58
C PHE A 72 8.29 0.46 -5.41
N PHE A 73 8.74 1.34 -4.55
CA PHE A 73 7.99 1.92 -3.44
C PHE A 73 7.77 3.39 -3.75
N CYS A 74 6.52 3.78 -3.93
CA CYS A 74 6.18 5.11 -4.42
C CYS A 74 5.10 5.75 -3.55
N THR A 75 5.03 7.09 -3.54
CA THR A 75 3.72 7.69 -3.25
C THR A 75 2.78 7.42 -4.41
N VAL A 76 1.47 7.34 -4.15
CA VAL A 76 0.48 6.96 -5.18
C VAL A 76 0.58 7.86 -6.41
N GLU A 77 0.82 9.15 -6.21
CA GLU A 77 1.01 10.14 -7.27
C GLU A 77 2.23 9.86 -8.15
N SER A 78 3.30 9.34 -7.53
CA SER A 78 4.61 9.15 -8.14
C SER A 78 4.81 7.80 -8.80
N ILE A 79 3.79 6.94 -8.85
CA ILE A 79 3.87 5.66 -9.58
C ILE A 79 4.18 5.93 -11.05
N PRO A 80 5.28 5.37 -11.60
CA PRO A 80 5.66 5.59 -13.00
C PRO A 80 4.61 5.02 -13.97
N LYS A 81 4.13 5.84 -14.89
CA LYS A 81 3.15 5.43 -15.91
C LYS A 81 3.77 4.63 -17.07
N ASN A 82 5.08 4.81 -17.30
CA ASN A 82 5.80 4.21 -18.45
C ASN A 82 6.45 2.85 -18.11
N TYR A 83 6.17 2.29 -16.95
CA TYR A 83 6.65 0.98 -16.54
C TYR A 83 5.53 -0.05 -16.61
N SER A 84 5.87 -1.24 -17.08
CA SER A 84 4.98 -2.41 -17.02
C SER A 84 5.36 -3.25 -15.81
N PHE A 85 4.45 -3.37 -14.86
CA PHE A 85 4.65 -4.13 -13.64
C PHE A 85 3.85 -5.44 -13.65
N ASP A 86 4.48 -6.53 -13.23
CA ASP A 86 3.78 -7.80 -12.96
C ASP A 86 2.82 -7.67 -11.79
N TYR A 87 3.25 -6.95 -10.76
CA TYR A 87 2.49 -6.72 -9.53
C TYR A 87 2.26 -5.22 -9.28
N VAL A 88 1.01 -4.86 -8.97
CA VAL A 88 0.66 -3.51 -8.51
C VAL A 88 -0.07 -3.60 -7.18
N GLY A 89 0.39 -2.87 -6.18
CA GLY A 89 -0.26 -2.67 -4.89
C GLY A 89 -0.64 -1.21 -4.69
N ILE A 90 -1.83 -0.93 -4.17
CA ILE A 90 -2.24 0.42 -3.76
C ILE A 90 -2.70 0.34 -2.31
N ASP A 91 -2.02 1.07 -1.44
CA ASP A 91 -2.36 1.13 -0.02
C ASP A 91 -3.34 2.27 0.28
N GLU A 92 -4.14 2.09 1.34
CA GLU A 92 -5.18 3.01 1.82
C GLU A 92 -6.18 3.42 0.73
N ILE A 93 -6.67 2.45 -0.05
CA ILE A 93 -7.54 2.69 -1.23
C ILE A 93 -8.87 3.39 -0.89
N GLN A 94 -9.33 3.39 0.38
CA GLN A 94 -10.50 4.17 0.79
C GLN A 94 -10.31 5.67 0.58
N LEU A 95 -9.06 6.16 0.44
CA LEU A 95 -8.78 7.55 0.07
C LEU A 95 -9.27 7.93 -1.34
N ALA A 96 -9.68 6.97 -2.15
CA ALA A 96 -10.42 7.25 -3.39
C ALA A 96 -11.73 8.03 -3.15
N SER A 97 -12.28 7.98 -1.93
CA SER A 97 -13.44 8.76 -1.52
C SER A 97 -13.09 10.10 -0.85
N ASP A 98 -11.82 10.44 -0.75
CA ASP A 98 -11.36 11.71 -0.18
C ASP A 98 -11.65 12.87 -1.13
N PHE A 99 -12.07 14.03 -0.58
CA PHE A 99 -12.46 15.19 -1.39
C PHE A 99 -11.29 15.81 -2.15
N GLU A 100 -10.11 15.90 -1.52
CA GLU A 100 -8.95 16.55 -2.10
C GLU A 100 -8.07 15.61 -2.93
N ARG A 101 -7.85 14.38 -2.45
CA ARG A 101 -6.91 13.41 -3.04
C ARG A 101 -7.57 12.23 -3.74
N GLY A 102 -8.89 12.13 -3.65
CA GLY A 102 -9.62 10.97 -4.17
C GLY A 102 -9.44 10.73 -5.67
N TYR A 103 -9.28 11.79 -6.46
CA TYR A 103 -9.05 11.69 -7.90
C TYR A 103 -7.74 10.94 -8.24
N VAL A 104 -6.68 11.12 -7.43
CA VAL A 104 -5.39 10.45 -7.63
C VAL A 104 -5.53 8.94 -7.41
N PHE A 105 -6.18 8.54 -6.31
CA PHE A 105 -6.44 7.14 -6.00
C PHE A 105 -7.39 6.49 -7.00
N THR A 106 -8.40 7.22 -7.46
CA THR A 106 -9.34 6.76 -8.49
C THR A 106 -8.64 6.55 -9.83
N ASP A 107 -7.75 7.47 -10.26
CA ASP A 107 -6.93 7.29 -11.46
C ASP A 107 -6.12 5.99 -11.39
N LYS A 108 -5.46 5.72 -10.26
CA LYS A 108 -4.67 4.50 -10.10
C LYS A 108 -5.55 3.25 -10.02
N LEU A 109 -6.69 3.34 -9.34
CA LEU A 109 -7.65 2.26 -9.24
C LEU A 109 -8.15 1.79 -10.62
N LEU A 110 -8.35 2.73 -11.55
CA LEU A 110 -8.90 2.45 -12.87
C LEU A 110 -7.82 2.15 -13.93
N ASN A 111 -6.66 2.81 -13.85
CA ASN A 111 -5.73 2.87 -14.97
C ASN A 111 -4.39 2.17 -14.72
N ILE A 112 -4.05 1.82 -13.48
CA ILE A 112 -2.78 1.15 -13.17
C ILE A 112 -3.04 -0.23 -12.58
N LEU A 113 -2.91 -1.23 -13.45
CA LEU A 113 -3.08 -2.64 -13.11
C LEU A 113 -1.78 -3.41 -13.40
N GLY A 114 -1.50 -4.39 -12.55
CA GLY A 114 -0.38 -5.29 -12.77
C GLY A 114 -0.70 -6.30 -13.88
N ASN A 115 0.29 -6.74 -14.63
CA ASN A 115 0.08 -7.75 -15.68
C ASN A 115 -0.38 -9.11 -15.13
N LYS A 116 0.07 -9.45 -13.92
CA LYS A 116 -0.27 -10.73 -13.26
C LYS A 116 -1.21 -10.53 -12.06
N GLU A 117 -0.90 -9.57 -11.20
CA GLU A 117 -1.67 -9.37 -9.98
C GLU A 117 -1.79 -7.88 -9.60
N THR A 118 -3.01 -7.51 -9.18
CA THR A 118 -3.28 -6.20 -8.58
C THR A 118 -3.92 -6.40 -7.21
N VAL A 119 -3.37 -5.72 -6.20
CA VAL A 119 -3.85 -5.82 -4.82
C VAL A 119 -4.18 -4.45 -4.25
N PHE A 120 -5.44 -4.21 -3.97
CA PHE A 120 -5.87 -3.02 -3.25
C PHE A 120 -5.88 -3.30 -1.74
N MET A 121 -5.28 -2.41 -0.96
CA MET A 121 -5.25 -2.51 0.50
C MET A 121 -5.99 -1.32 1.11
N GLY A 122 -6.69 -1.55 2.23
CA GLY A 122 -7.37 -0.45 2.90
C GLY A 122 -8.30 -0.87 4.01
N SER A 123 -9.13 0.06 4.44
CA SER A 123 -10.19 -0.18 5.42
C SER A 123 -11.38 -0.90 4.80
N ILE A 124 -12.24 -1.47 5.65
CA ILE A 124 -13.47 -2.16 5.19
C ILE A 124 -14.41 -1.21 4.44
N SER A 125 -14.33 0.10 4.71
CA SER A 125 -15.16 1.11 4.00
C SER A 125 -14.95 1.11 2.48
N ALA A 126 -13.78 0.69 1.99
CA ALA A 126 -13.50 0.58 0.56
C ALA A 126 -14.25 -0.56 -0.15
N GLU A 127 -14.83 -1.53 0.58
CA GLU A 127 -15.47 -2.70 -0.02
C GLU A 127 -16.55 -2.33 -1.03
N LYS A 128 -17.39 -1.35 -0.68
CA LYS A 128 -18.53 -0.94 -1.51
C LYS A 128 -18.08 -0.36 -2.86
N ILE A 129 -17.08 0.53 -2.84
CA ILE A 129 -16.55 1.14 -4.08
C ILE A 129 -15.80 0.12 -4.92
N LEU A 130 -15.00 -0.75 -4.31
CA LEU A 130 -14.27 -1.78 -5.01
C LEU A 130 -15.20 -2.77 -5.73
N LYS A 131 -16.26 -3.23 -5.08
CA LYS A 131 -17.27 -4.11 -5.71
C LYS A 131 -18.06 -3.43 -6.82
N LYS A 132 -18.25 -2.11 -6.74
CA LYS A 132 -18.92 -1.37 -7.81
C LYS A 132 -18.06 -1.28 -9.08
N ILE A 133 -16.73 -1.15 -8.93
CA ILE A 133 -15.80 -1.04 -10.06
C ILE A 133 -15.39 -2.43 -10.56
N TYR A 134 -15.15 -3.37 -9.65
CA TYR A 134 -14.73 -4.74 -9.92
C TYR A 134 -15.71 -5.72 -9.26
N PRO A 135 -16.83 -6.07 -9.92
CA PRO A 135 -17.89 -6.91 -9.30
C PRO A 135 -17.36 -8.26 -8.79
N ASP A 136 -16.42 -8.87 -9.50
CA ASP A 136 -15.84 -10.20 -9.17
C ASP A 136 -14.59 -10.13 -8.31
N ILE A 137 -14.27 -8.97 -7.70
CA ILE A 137 -13.07 -8.80 -6.88
C ILE A 137 -13.04 -9.74 -5.69
N LYS A 138 -11.94 -10.45 -5.51
CA LYS A 138 -11.70 -11.29 -4.33
C LYS A 138 -11.26 -10.42 -3.16
N ILE A 139 -12.04 -10.42 -2.08
CA ILE A 139 -11.76 -9.62 -0.88
C ILE A 139 -11.34 -10.53 0.27
N LEU A 140 -10.11 -10.33 0.75
CA LEU A 140 -9.59 -10.93 1.97
C LEU A 140 -9.77 -9.96 3.14
N LYS A 141 -10.62 -10.30 4.09
CA LYS A 141 -10.81 -9.50 5.31
C LYS A 141 -9.82 -9.92 6.40
N LYS A 142 -9.07 -8.95 6.92
CA LYS A 142 -8.09 -9.15 8.00
C LYS A 142 -8.61 -8.60 9.32
N LYS A 143 -8.40 -9.34 10.41
CA LYS A 143 -8.66 -8.88 11.78
C LYS A 143 -7.41 -8.21 12.34
N ARG A 144 -7.59 -7.28 13.28
CA ARG A 144 -6.48 -6.60 13.95
C ARG A 144 -5.60 -7.60 14.72
N LEU A 145 -4.28 -7.43 14.64
CA LEU A 145 -3.31 -8.28 15.33
C LEU A 145 -3.14 -7.90 16.82
N SER A 146 -3.50 -6.66 17.18
CA SER A 146 -3.45 -6.15 18.55
C SER A 146 -4.83 -5.80 19.08
N ASN A 147 -5.01 -5.92 20.38
CA ASN A 147 -6.21 -5.42 21.03
C ASN A 147 -6.09 -3.91 21.26
N LEU A 148 -7.14 -3.18 20.93
CA LEU A 148 -7.27 -1.77 21.25
C LEU A 148 -8.25 -1.63 22.41
N THR A 149 -7.75 -1.17 23.56
CA THR A 149 -8.56 -0.97 24.76
C THR A 149 -8.59 0.50 25.12
N TYR A 150 -9.77 1.07 25.20
CA TYR A 150 -9.93 2.43 25.73
C TYR A 150 -9.78 2.42 27.25
N SER A 151 -8.78 3.16 27.77
CA SER A 151 -8.47 3.23 29.19
C SER A 151 -8.91 4.53 29.88
N GLY A 152 -9.83 5.25 29.26
CA GLY A 152 -10.34 6.55 29.76
C GLY A 152 -9.40 7.72 29.49
N TYR A 153 -9.78 8.89 29.98
CA TYR A 153 -8.96 10.09 29.91
C TYR A 153 -7.81 10.04 30.92
N LYS A 154 -6.59 10.34 30.45
CA LYS A 154 -5.42 10.45 31.33
C LYS A 154 -4.75 11.80 31.14
N ASN A 155 -4.23 12.37 32.24
CA ASN A 155 -3.40 13.55 32.16
C ASN A 155 -2.08 13.20 31.46
N ILE A 156 -1.61 14.07 30.55
CA ILE A 156 -0.37 13.90 29.78
C ILE A 156 0.83 13.59 30.72
N ALA A 157 0.91 14.27 31.86
CA ALA A 157 1.97 14.04 32.87
C ALA A 157 1.97 12.61 33.48
N ARG A 158 0.88 11.86 33.34
CA ARG A 158 0.72 10.49 33.86
C ARG A 158 0.82 9.42 32.79
N LEU A 159 1.14 9.78 31.56
CA LEU A 159 1.34 8.81 30.49
C LEU A 159 2.68 8.08 30.69
N PRO A 160 2.73 6.76 30.42
CA PRO A 160 3.99 6.02 30.37
C PRO A 160 4.96 6.64 29.37
N LYS A 161 6.26 6.48 29.60
CA LYS A 161 7.27 6.87 28.60
C LYS A 161 6.98 6.13 27.28
N ARG A 162 7.12 6.83 26.15
CA ARG A 162 6.82 6.33 24.78
C ARG A 162 5.31 6.07 24.52
N SER A 163 4.42 6.79 25.20
CA SER A 163 3.01 6.86 24.78
C SER A 163 2.85 7.77 23.56
N ALA A 164 2.01 7.35 22.60
CA ALA A 164 1.61 8.12 21.43
C ALA A 164 0.12 8.42 21.50
#